data_76cc04d3e2bb6282b18542e786024457
#
_entry.id   76cc04d3e2bb6282b18542e786024457
#
_cell.length_a   1.000
_cell.length_b   1.000
_cell.length_c   1.000
_cell.angle_alpha   90.00
_cell.angle_beta   90.00
_cell.angle_gamma   90.00
#
_symmetry.space_group_name_H-M   'P 1'
#
loop_
_entity.id
_entity.type
_entity.pdbx_description
1 polymer ?
#
loop_
_entity_poly.entity_id
_entity_poly.type
_entity_poly.pdbx_seq_one_letter_code
_entity_poly.pdbx_strand_id
1 'polypeptide(L)'
;MPDTMVLNVDLADVWEERGRKKLIRTIAWGDEVTVLKVAATHLEVGITVFREKPDGSILPESITGYIEPTKSSGIKIATLTKPLADNQVLKVNFVDVQQGDGSVIESPDGKIILVDGGDNQMFARYLAGRFRGTTAEKPQPIDCILVTHGDADHFAGLP
;
A
#
# COMPACT_ATOMS: atom_id res chain seq x y z
N MET A 1 -13.99 -14.66 -6.56
CA MET A 1 -13.70 -13.55 -5.62
C MET A 1 -12.63 -12.69 -6.26
N PRO A 2 -12.58 -11.39 -6.04
CA PRO A 2 -11.46 -10.59 -6.52
C PRO A 2 -10.17 -11.08 -5.87
N ASP A 3 -9.12 -11.24 -6.69
CA ASP A 3 -7.83 -11.75 -6.23
C ASP A 3 -6.89 -10.58 -5.93
N THR A 4 -6.24 -10.62 -4.77
CA THR A 4 -5.13 -9.70 -4.48
C THR A 4 -3.88 -10.22 -5.19
N MET A 5 -3.37 -9.41 -6.08
CA MET A 5 -2.18 -9.67 -6.89
C MET A 5 -1.15 -8.58 -6.62
N VAL A 6 0.06 -8.72 -7.10
CA VAL A 6 1.08 -7.67 -7.07
C VAL A 6 1.44 -7.24 -8.49
N LEU A 7 1.71 -5.94 -8.66
CA LEU A 7 2.18 -5.39 -9.93
C LEU A 7 3.53 -6.01 -10.29
N ASN A 8 3.68 -6.46 -11.53
CA ASN A 8 4.88 -7.15 -12.02
C ASN A 8 5.58 -6.40 -13.18
N VAL A 9 5.35 -5.10 -13.26
CA VAL A 9 6.03 -4.16 -14.18
C VAL A 9 6.50 -2.96 -13.38
N ASP A 10 7.51 -2.25 -13.85
CA ASP A 10 8.13 -1.15 -13.11
C ASP A 10 7.12 -0.10 -12.65
N LEU A 11 6.30 0.39 -13.57
CA LEU A 11 5.25 1.36 -13.29
C LEU A 11 4.00 1.06 -14.10
N ALA A 12 2.84 1.33 -13.54
CA ALA A 12 1.56 1.31 -14.25
C ALA A 12 0.65 2.43 -13.78
N ASP A 13 0.06 3.13 -14.73
CA ASP A 13 -0.96 4.14 -14.46
C ASP A 13 -2.31 3.48 -14.26
N VAL A 14 -3.01 3.91 -13.21
CA VAL A 14 -4.40 3.52 -12.93
C VAL A 14 -5.30 4.69 -13.30
N TRP A 15 -6.19 4.45 -14.23
CA TRP A 15 -7.11 5.42 -14.80
C TRP A 15 -8.53 5.21 -14.25
N GLU A 16 -9.26 6.29 -14.02
CA GLU A 16 -10.68 6.21 -13.60
C GLU A 16 -11.58 5.81 -14.76
N GLU A 17 -11.22 6.21 -15.99
CA GLU A 17 -11.98 5.91 -17.19
C GLU A 17 -11.12 5.20 -18.22
N ARG A 18 -11.78 4.38 -19.05
CA ARG A 18 -11.17 3.70 -20.19
C ARG A 18 -10.61 4.70 -21.21
N GLY A 19 -9.58 4.26 -21.94
CA GLY A 19 -8.88 5.10 -22.92
C GLY A 19 -7.90 6.07 -22.29
N ARG A 20 -7.41 5.76 -21.09
CA ARG A 20 -6.43 6.53 -20.34
C ARG A 20 -6.87 7.94 -20.01
N LYS A 21 -8.09 8.05 -19.56
CA LYS A 21 -8.65 9.31 -19.10
C LYS A 21 -8.71 9.35 -17.59
N LYS A 22 -8.44 10.53 -17.06
CA LYS A 22 -8.54 10.84 -15.64
C LYS A 22 -7.65 9.92 -14.77
N LEU A 23 -6.35 10.22 -14.77
CA LEU A 23 -5.37 9.50 -13.97
C LEU A 23 -5.74 9.57 -12.49
N ILE A 24 -5.80 8.41 -11.84
CA ILE A 24 -6.00 8.31 -10.38
C ILE A 24 -4.64 8.38 -9.70
N ARG A 25 -3.76 7.45 -10.05
CA ARG A 25 -2.38 7.38 -9.55
C ARG A 25 -1.53 6.45 -10.42
N THR A 26 -0.22 6.57 -10.27
CA THR A 26 0.74 5.58 -10.76
C THR A 26 1.11 4.64 -9.63
N ILE A 27 1.15 3.36 -9.92
CA ILE A 27 1.59 2.30 -9.01
C ILE A 27 2.89 1.68 -9.53
N ALA A 28 3.69 1.13 -8.62
CA ALA A 28 5.02 0.61 -8.89
C ALA A 28 5.10 -0.91 -8.75
N TRP A 29 6.18 -1.49 -9.23
CA TRP A 29 6.49 -2.91 -9.07
C TRP A 29 6.39 -3.34 -7.60
N GLY A 30 5.68 -4.44 -7.36
CA GLY A 30 5.44 -4.95 -6.02
C GLY A 30 4.24 -4.35 -5.27
N ASP A 31 3.60 -3.30 -5.80
CA ASP A 31 2.36 -2.78 -5.22
C ASP A 31 1.22 -3.79 -5.33
N GLU A 32 0.46 -3.92 -4.26
CA GLU A 32 -0.70 -4.79 -4.21
C GLU A 32 -1.88 -4.17 -4.95
N VAL A 33 -2.53 -4.97 -5.77
CA VAL A 33 -3.72 -4.58 -6.53
C VAL A 33 -4.82 -5.63 -6.39
N THR A 34 -6.05 -5.20 -6.18
CA THR A 34 -7.21 -6.08 -6.21
C THR A 34 -7.70 -6.20 -7.66
N VAL A 35 -7.42 -7.32 -8.30
CA VAL A 35 -7.85 -7.57 -9.68
C VAL A 35 -9.31 -7.99 -9.68
N LEU A 36 -10.16 -7.20 -10.34
CA LEU A 36 -11.60 -7.46 -10.50
C LEU A 36 -11.88 -8.25 -11.78
N LYS A 37 -11.14 -7.92 -12.86
CA LYS A 37 -11.32 -8.56 -14.16
C LYS A 37 -10.06 -8.42 -15.02
N VAL A 38 -9.77 -9.48 -15.75
CA VAL A 38 -8.73 -9.50 -16.77
C VAL A 38 -9.42 -9.46 -18.15
N ALA A 39 -9.21 -8.41 -18.91
CA ALA A 39 -9.71 -8.27 -20.28
C ALA A 39 -8.55 -8.30 -21.28
N ALA A 40 -8.86 -8.44 -22.56
CA ALA A 40 -7.82 -8.54 -23.61
C ALA A 40 -6.92 -7.29 -23.72
N THR A 41 -7.41 -6.11 -23.32
CA THR A 41 -6.72 -4.82 -23.50
C THR A 41 -6.47 -4.06 -22.20
N HIS A 42 -6.94 -4.55 -21.06
CA HIS A 42 -6.84 -3.87 -19.76
C HIS A 42 -7.05 -4.82 -18.59
N LEU A 43 -6.61 -4.39 -17.41
CA LEU A 43 -7.08 -4.90 -16.12
C LEU A 43 -8.10 -3.93 -15.53
N GLU A 44 -9.19 -4.48 -14.95
CA GLU A 44 -10.05 -3.76 -14.02
C GLU A 44 -9.56 -4.06 -12.60
N VAL A 45 -9.27 -3.01 -11.85
CA VAL A 45 -8.73 -3.10 -10.49
C VAL A 45 -9.58 -2.33 -9.50
N GLY A 46 -9.78 -2.89 -8.32
CA GLY A 46 -10.39 -2.18 -7.20
C GLY A 46 -9.39 -1.21 -6.60
N ILE A 47 -9.78 0.03 -6.43
CA ILE A 47 -8.92 1.06 -5.85
C ILE A 47 -9.72 1.93 -4.89
N THR A 48 -9.09 2.32 -3.78
CA THR A 48 -9.66 3.29 -2.85
C THR A 48 -9.13 4.67 -3.16
N VAL A 49 -10.02 5.61 -3.38
CA VAL A 49 -9.72 7.04 -3.55
C VAL A 49 -10.28 7.82 -2.37
N PHE A 50 -9.66 8.95 -2.06
CA PHE A 50 -10.14 9.87 -1.03
C PHE A 50 -10.62 11.14 -1.73
N ARG A 51 -11.91 11.44 -1.61
CA ARG A 51 -12.52 12.60 -2.26
C ARG A 51 -13.10 13.54 -1.22
N GLU A 52 -12.79 14.81 -1.38
CA GLU A 52 -13.42 15.87 -0.61
C GLU A 52 -14.87 16.05 -1.06
N LYS A 53 -15.77 16.05 -0.10
CA LYS A 53 -17.20 16.30 -0.28
C LYS A 53 -17.51 17.79 -0.16
N PRO A 54 -18.70 18.25 -0.61
CA PRO A 54 -19.12 19.65 -0.50
C PRO A 54 -19.13 20.19 0.92
N ASP A 55 -19.22 19.34 1.92
CA ASP A 55 -19.17 19.70 3.36
C ASP A 55 -17.73 19.75 3.91
N GLY A 56 -16.70 19.58 3.06
CA GLY A 56 -15.30 19.56 3.44
C GLY A 56 -14.81 18.21 4.03
N SER A 57 -15.67 17.22 4.18
CA SER A 57 -15.24 15.90 4.65
C SER A 57 -14.50 15.13 3.56
N ILE A 58 -13.42 14.43 3.95
CA ILE A 58 -12.67 13.53 3.06
C ILE A 58 -13.00 12.10 3.47
N LEU A 59 -13.71 11.38 2.61
CA LEU A 59 -14.09 9.99 2.86
C LEU A 59 -13.49 9.05 1.81
N PRO A 60 -13.12 7.82 2.24
CA PRO A 60 -12.69 6.79 1.30
C PRO A 60 -13.87 6.33 0.43
N GLU A 61 -13.63 6.21 -0.86
CA GLU A 61 -14.55 5.67 -1.85
C GLU A 61 -13.84 4.55 -2.62
N SER A 62 -14.48 3.38 -2.70
CA SER A 62 -13.97 2.27 -3.51
C SER A 62 -14.53 2.39 -4.92
N ILE A 63 -13.65 2.51 -5.91
CA ILE A 63 -14.00 2.62 -7.32
C ILE A 63 -13.28 1.54 -8.14
N THR A 64 -13.74 1.33 -9.37
CA THR A 64 -13.02 0.54 -10.35
C THR A 64 -12.07 1.44 -11.12
N GLY A 65 -10.79 1.07 -11.12
CA GLY A 65 -9.76 1.68 -11.96
C GLY A 65 -9.37 0.77 -13.11
N TYR A 66 -8.68 1.33 -14.10
CA TYR A 66 -8.25 0.62 -15.30
C TYR A 66 -6.76 0.76 -15.50
N ILE A 67 -6.06 -0.37 -15.68
CA ILE A 67 -4.65 -0.39 -16.11
C ILE A 67 -4.63 -0.78 -17.59
N GLU A 68 -4.18 0.14 -18.44
CA GLU A 68 -4.15 0.00 -19.90
C GLU A 68 -2.74 0.20 -20.44
N PRO A 69 -1.93 -0.87 -20.63
CA PRO A 69 -0.62 -0.75 -21.24
C PRO A 69 -0.69 -0.15 -22.65
N THR A 70 0.31 0.64 -23.02
CA THR A 70 0.42 1.12 -24.39
C THR A 70 0.82 -0.01 -25.32
N LYS A 71 0.40 0.02 -26.57
CA LYS A 71 0.86 -0.94 -27.59
C LYS A 71 2.39 -0.89 -27.77
N SER A 72 2.97 0.29 -27.62
CA SER A 72 4.42 0.51 -27.74
C SER A 72 5.23 -0.02 -26.55
N SER A 73 4.61 -0.25 -25.39
CA SER A 73 5.32 -0.81 -24.22
C SER A 73 5.69 -2.29 -24.38
N GLY A 74 5.05 -3.01 -25.30
CA GLY A 74 5.23 -4.46 -25.43
C GLY A 74 4.70 -5.27 -24.25
N ILE A 75 4.14 -4.63 -23.22
CA ILE A 75 3.65 -5.29 -22.00
C ILE A 75 2.34 -6.01 -22.31
N LYS A 76 2.28 -7.30 -21.97
CA LYS A 76 1.07 -8.11 -22.09
C LYS A 76 0.22 -8.00 -20.83
N ILE A 77 -1.10 -7.97 -20.97
CA ILE A 77 -2.02 -7.92 -19.83
C ILE A 77 -1.77 -9.08 -18.85
N ALA A 78 -1.54 -10.26 -19.35
CA ALA A 78 -1.29 -11.47 -18.54
C ALA A 78 -0.01 -11.40 -17.68
N THR A 79 0.90 -10.49 -17.98
CA THR A 79 2.16 -10.33 -17.23
C THR A 79 2.20 -9.05 -16.38
N LEU A 80 1.11 -8.28 -16.36
CA LEU A 80 1.02 -7.06 -15.54
C LEU A 80 1.06 -7.33 -14.05
N THR A 81 0.51 -8.47 -13.63
CA THR A 81 0.44 -8.85 -12.23
C THR A 81 0.92 -10.30 -12.05
N LYS A 82 1.32 -10.62 -10.83
CA LYS A 82 1.66 -11.98 -10.38
C LYS A 82 0.95 -12.29 -9.06
N PRO A 83 0.82 -13.55 -8.64
CA PRO A 83 0.27 -13.92 -7.35
C PRO A 83 0.97 -13.21 -6.19
N LEU A 84 0.22 -12.81 -5.17
CA LEU A 84 0.77 -12.18 -3.97
C LEU A 84 1.81 -13.07 -3.27
N ALA A 85 1.59 -14.40 -3.26
CA ALA A 85 2.52 -15.38 -2.69
C ALA A 85 3.91 -15.37 -3.35
N ASP A 86 4.01 -14.89 -4.61
CA ASP A 86 5.27 -14.80 -5.34
C ASP A 86 5.96 -13.41 -5.16
N ASN A 87 5.43 -12.61 -4.24
CA ASN A 87 5.97 -11.29 -3.99
C ASN A 87 7.26 -11.39 -3.16
N GLN A 88 8.40 -11.11 -3.77
CA GLN A 88 9.73 -11.08 -3.14
C GLN A 88 10.15 -9.64 -2.81
N VAL A 89 9.20 -8.79 -2.43
CA VAL A 89 9.45 -7.36 -2.16
C VAL A 89 9.70 -7.13 -0.69
N LEU A 90 10.83 -6.51 -0.38
CA LEU A 90 11.07 -5.84 0.89
C LEU A 90 10.39 -4.48 0.86
N LYS A 91 9.47 -4.21 1.78
CA LYS A 91 8.81 -2.91 1.91
C LYS A 91 9.42 -2.16 3.08
N VAL A 92 9.83 -0.92 2.84
CA VAL A 92 10.30 -0.02 3.90
C VAL A 92 9.45 1.24 3.86
N ASN A 93 8.74 1.50 4.93
CA ASN A 93 7.86 2.65 5.07
C ASN A 93 8.46 3.61 6.08
N PHE A 94 8.88 4.80 5.66
CA PHE A 94 9.24 5.90 6.53
C PHE A 94 7.99 6.68 6.88
N VAL A 95 7.71 6.82 8.16
CA VAL A 95 6.48 7.44 8.65
C VAL A 95 6.80 8.84 9.13
N ASP A 96 6.07 9.83 8.64
CA ASP A 96 6.13 11.18 9.18
C ASP A 96 5.48 11.18 10.58
N VAL A 97 6.32 11.22 11.59
CA VAL A 97 5.94 11.27 13.01
C VAL A 97 6.11 12.68 13.59
N GLN A 98 6.38 13.68 12.75
CA GLN A 98 6.66 15.08 13.05
C GLN A 98 8.01 15.28 13.76
N GLN A 99 8.19 14.77 14.97
CA GLN A 99 9.45 14.82 15.70
C GLN A 99 9.98 13.39 15.92
N GLY A 100 11.27 13.18 15.65
CA GLY A 100 11.94 11.90 15.72
C GLY A 100 11.79 11.07 14.45
N ASP A 101 12.02 9.78 14.57
CA ASP A 101 11.99 8.83 13.46
C ASP A 101 10.97 7.72 13.73
N GLY A 102 10.44 7.13 12.65
CA GLY A 102 9.58 5.98 12.72
C GLY A 102 9.56 5.25 11.38
N SER A 103 9.88 3.95 11.39
CA SER A 103 9.87 3.16 10.17
C SER A 103 9.27 1.77 10.39
N VAL A 104 8.63 1.26 9.35
CA VAL A 104 8.09 -0.11 9.30
C VAL A 104 8.73 -0.85 8.15
N ILE A 105 9.36 -1.97 8.44
CA ILE A 105 9.98 -2.87 7.47
C ILE A 105 9.13 -4.14 7.42
N GLU A 106 8.66 -4.48 6.23
CA GLU A 106 7.94 -5.73 5.95
C GLU A 106 8.78 -6.58 5.01
N SER A 107 9.27 -7.71 5.51
CA SER A 107 10.10 -8.61 4.71
C SER A 107 9.27 -9.42 3.70
N PRO A 108 9.89 -9.97 2.65
CA PRO A 108 9.20 -10.80 1.66
C PRO A 108 8.51 -12.04 2.24
N ASP A 109 9.01 -12.56 3.37
CA ASP A 109 8.44 -13.68 4.11
C ASP A 109 7.40 -13.27 5.17
N GLY A 110 6.99 -11.99 5.16
CA GLY A 110 5.90 -11.47 5.99
C GLY A 110 6.27 -11.06 7.41
N LYS A 111 7.55 -10.97 7.73
CA LYS A 111 8.02 -10.46 9.03
C LYS A 111 7.92 -8.95 9.10
N ILE A 112 7.58 -8.46 10.30
CA ILE A 112 7.41 -7.04 10.56
C ILE A 112 8.43 -6.57 11.59
N ILE A 113 9.19 -5.56 11.21
CA ILE A 113 10.19 -4.91 12.06
C ILE A 113 9.81 -3.44 12.19
N LEU A 114 9.73 -2.94 13.40
CA LEU A 114 9.58 -1.52 13.67
C LEU A 114 10.96 -0.94 14.03
N VAL A 115 11.25 0.25 13.51
CA VAL A 115 12.47 0.98 13.86
C VAL A 115 12.04 2.36 14.34
N ASP A 116 12.27 2.64 15.60
CA ASP A 116 11.81 3.83 16.32
C ASP A 116 10.29 4.04 16.23
N GLY A 117 9.75 5.10 16.79
CA GLY A 117 8.31 5.32 16.80
C GLY A 117 7.86 6.78 16.99
N GLY A 118 8.83 7.73 17.00
CA GLY A 118 8.53 9.14 17.24
C GLY A 118 8.21 9.46 18.70
N ASP A 119 7.82 10.70 18.95
CA ASP A 119 7.50 11.20 20.29
C ASP A 119 6.00 11.17 20.65
N ASN A 120 5.15 10.82 19.69
CA ASN A 120 3.70 10.96 19.80
C ASN A 120 2.93 9.78 19.18
N GLN A 121 1.59 9.87 19.17
CA GLN A 121 0.72 8.79 18.69
C GLN A 121 0.64 8.64 17.15
N MET A 122 1.39 9.40 16.35
CA MET A 122 1.29 9.34 14.88
C MET A 122 1.72 7.97 14.35
N PHE A 123 2.79 7.41 14.91
CA PHE A 123 3.25 6.08 14.53
C PHE A 123 2.22 4.98 14.83
N ALA A 124 1.65 4.99 16.05
CA ALA A 124 0.60 4.03 16.42
C ALA A 124 -0.64 4.16 15.51
N ARG A 125 -1.03 5.40 15.14
CA ARG A 125 -2.14 5.64 14.19
C ARG A 125 -1.80 5.10 12.79
N TYR A 126 -0.57 5.28 12.32
CA TYR A 126 -0.12 4.70 11.06
C TYR A 126 -0.22 3.17 11.09
N LEU A 127 0.29 2.52 12.15
CA LEU A 127 0.21 1.06 12.30
C LEU A 127 -1.24 0.56 12.30
N ALA A 128 -2.13 1.22 13.04
CA ALA A 128 -3.55 0.89 13.05
C ALA A 128 -4.20 1.02 11.66
N GLY A 129 -3.80 2.03 10.90
CA GLY A 129 -4.24 2.22 9.51
C GLY A 129 -3.65 1.20 8.54
N ARG A 130 -2.38 0.82 8.72
CA ARG A 130 -1.65 -0.12 7.87
C ARG A 130 -2.13 -1.56 8.08
N PHE A 131 -2.31 -1.97 9.34
CA PHE A 131 -2.69 -3.33 9.74
C PHE A 131 -4.16 -3.40 10.17
N ARG A 132 -5.05 -3.03 9.25
CA ARG A 132 -6.50 -3.03 9.51
C ARG A 132 -7.02 -4.42 9.83
N GLY A 133 -7.95 -4.49 10.78
CA GLY A 133 -8.55 -5.75 11.23
C GLY A 133 -7.78 -6.43 12.36
N THR A 134 -6.75 -5.80 12.89
CA THR A 134 -6.09 -6.21 14.14
C THR A 134 -7.04 -5.98 15.32
N THR A 135 -7.22 -6.99 16.15
CA THR A 135 -8.00 -6.95 17.39
C THR A 135 -7.21 -7.63 18.51
N ALA A 136 -7.71 -7.54 19.75
CA ALA A 136 -7.08 -8.25 20.88
C ALA A 136 -7.09 -9.78 20.66
N GLU A 137 -8.13 -10.32 20.00
CA GLU A 137 -8.26 -11.75 19.68
C GLU A 137 -7.45 -12.15 18.45
N LYS A 138 -7.15 -11.19 17.59
CA LYS A 138 -6.35 -11.38 16.36
C LYS A 138 -5.30 -10.28 16.26
N PRO A 139 -4.26 -10.30 17.10
CA PRO A 139 -3.20 -9.30 17.07
C PRO A 139 -2.34 -9.44 15.81
N GLN A 140 -1.79 -8.33 15.35
CA GLN A 140 -0.75 -8.33 14.35
C GLN A 140 0.59 -8.64 15.03
N PRO A 141 1.25 -9.76 14.74
CA PRO A 141 2.58 -10.03 15.28
C PRO A 141 3.61 -9.01 14.79
N ILE A 142 4.44 -8.54 15.70
CA ILE A 142 5.64 -7.75 15.40
C ILE A 142 6.84 -8.61 15.74
N ASP A 143 7.70 -8.88 14.77
CA ASP A 143 8.84 -9.79 14.92
C ASP A 143 10.00 -9.14 15.65
N CYS A 144 10.20 -7.83 15.47
CA CYS A 144 11.26 -7.08 16.11
C CYS A 144 10.88 -5.60 16.26
N ILE A 145 11.30 -5.02 17.38
CA ILE A 145 11.29 -3.56 17.59
C ILE A 145 12.75 -3.16 17.86
N LEU A 146 13.26 -2.24 17.06
CA LEU A 146 14.59 -1.68 17.20
C LEU A 146 14.46 -0.21 17.58
N VAL A 147 15.06 0.17 18.72
CA VAL A 147 15.20 1.56 19.14
C VAL A 147 16.63 1.96 18.90
N THR A 148 16.85 2.99 18.06
CA THR A 148 18.21 3.40 17.66
C THR A 148 18.97 4.05 18.80
N HIS A 149 18.26 4.81 19.65
CA HIS A 149 18.82 5.39 20.88
C HIS A 149 17.72 5.77 21.90
N GLY A 150 18.11 6.18 23.09
CA GLY A 150 17.21 6.33 24.24
C GLY A 150 16.52 7.70 24.36
N ASP A 151 16.45 8.51 23.31
CA ASP A 151 15.74 9.78 23.34
C ASP A 151 14.23 9.57 23.09
N ALA A 152 13.39 10.34 23.78
CA ALA A 152 11.95 10.12 23.81
C ALA A 152 11.30 10.15 22.43
N ASP A 153 11.82 10.98 21.52
CA ASP A 153 11.34 11.11 20.14
C ASP A 153 11.68 9.91 19.23
N HIS A 154 12.30 8.86 19.78
CA HIS A 154 12.53 7.59 19.09
C HIS A 154 11.69 6.44 19.62
N PHE A 155 11.19 6.51 20.86
CA PHE A 155 10.47 5.38 21.44
C PHE A 155 9.13 5.72 22.10
N ALA A 156 8.83 6.99 22.41
CA ALA A 156 7.61 7.33 23.14
C ALA A 156 6.31 7.05 22.37
N GLY A 157 6.38 7.03 21.04
CA GLY A 157 5.24 6.70 20.17
C GLY A 157 5.11 5.22 19.82
N LEU A 158 6.00 4.34 20.31
CA LEU A 158 5.86 2.90 20.14
C LEU A 158 4.64 2.38 20.91
N PRO A 159 3.91 1.37 20.36
CA PRO A 159 2.73 0.79 21.00
C PRO A 159 3.06 -0.04 22.25
#